data_a521d202811e287c220c837aa303ca8a
#
_entry.id   a521d202811e287c220c837aa303ca8a
#
_cell.length_a   1.000
_cell.length_b   1.000
_cell.length_c   1.000
_cell.angle_alpha   90.00
_cell.angle_beta   90.00
_cell.angle_gamma   90.00
#
_symmetry.space_group_name_H-M   'P 1'
#
loop_
_entity.id
_entity.type
_entity.pdbx_description
1 polymer ?
#
loop_
_entity_poly.entity_id
_entity_poly.type
_entity_poly.pdbx_seq_one_letter_code
_entity_poly.pdbx_strand_id
1 'polypeptide(L)'
;MVMSMLTIDPVTTPKERRAFARMTVDLYKDDPNFVQPLDYEFLARLNPQSNPLLANSPHQLWLARRGGRVVGRIGAIINRNYQDHYGKSAGHFGYFEAIDDRAVIDQLFDTAAQWLRARHMVEMAGPYNFSVNEECGLLVEGFDRPPAVMMPHGKPYYAPALEAMGFTKASDMFALWYPARYGFMPEKRQAFVDKVVNRPKVEVRSFDFANFESEILTAVEIFNDAWANNWGFVPLSEAEARHMASELRPIITRYNTVMCSVDGEPSAFGIVLPNINEVIGGFDGKLLPFNWAKFLWWLKVQKPKTARMPLMGIRQKLQGKPLGAAFAFKIIEMVNNSSVDHGIVNAELSWILESNKPMIAMLEDIGAVIDKRYRIYEKPLVAA
;
A
#
# COMPACT_ATOMS: atom_id res chain seq x y z
N MET A 1 -35.07 7.73 25.76
CA MET A 1 -34.28 8.09 24.54
C MET A 1 -34.43 6.95 23.55
N VAL A 2 -35.20 7.14 22.46
CA VAL A 2 -35.38 6.08 21.45
C VAL A 2 -34.01 5.84 20.80
N MET A 3 -33.40 4.69 21.05
CA MET A 3 -32.20 4.30 20.32
C MET A 3 -32.58 4.25 18.85
N SER A 4 -32.00 5.14 18.04
CA SER A 4 -32.19 5.10 16.59
C SER A 4 -31.65 3.78 16.04
N MET A 5 -32.47 3.09 15.25
CA MET A 5 -32.19 1.78 14.70
C MET A 5 -30.88 1.82 13.85
N LEU A 6 -30.01 0.85 14.06
CA LEU A 6 -28.81 0.64 13.24
C LEU A 6 -29.22 -0.17 11.99
N THR A 7 -28.82 0.29 10.81
CA THR A 7 -29.01 -0.42 9.54
C THR A 7 -27.69 -0.59 8.84
N ILE A 8 -27.54 -1.68 8.09
CA ILE A 8 -26.40 -1.93 7.19
C ILE A 8 -26.94 -2.00 5.77
N ASP A 9 -26.63 -0.96 4.99
CA ASP A 9 -27.19 -0.78 3.66
C ASP A 9 -26.11 -1.05 2.59
N PRO A 10 -26.39 -1.83 1.53
CA PRO A 10 -25.46 -2.01 0.42
C PRO A 10 -25.28 -0.70 -0.35
N VAL A 11 -24.06 -0.44 -0.79
CA VAL A 11 -23.72 0.71 -1.64
C VAL A 11 -24.02 0.37 -3.09
N THR A 12 -25.01 1.01 -3.68
CA THR A 12 -25.48 0.72 -5.06
C THR A 12 -25.47 1.95 -5.96
N THR A 13 -25.59 3.16 -5.39
CA THR A 13 -25.69 4.42 -6.13
C THR A 13 -24.41 5.25 -6.07
N PRO A 14 -24.17 6.17 -7.03
CA PRO A 14 -23.06 7.12 -6.95
C PRO A 14 -23.08 8.00 -5.70
N LYS A 15 -24.27 8.34 -5.19
CA LYS A 15 -24.45 9.10 -3.94
C LYS A 15 -23.95 8.31 -2.73
N GLU A 16 -24.26 7.03 -2.66
CA GLU A 16 -23.81 6.14 -1.58
C GLU A 16 -22.31 5.88 -1.68
N ARG A 17 -21.74 5.68 -2.89
CA ARG A 17 -20.29 5.58 -3.07
C ARG A 17 -19.56 6.82 -2.58
N ARG A 18 -20.11 8.02 -2.82
CA ARG A 18 -19.56 9.27 -2.29
C ARG A 18 -19.68 9.34 -0.76
N ALA A 19 -20.80 8.88 -0.20
CA ALA A 19 -20.96 8.80 1.26
C ALA A 19 -19.98 7.79 1.88
N PHE A 20 -19.71 6.68 1.19
CA PHE A 20 -18.71 5.70 1.57
C PHE A 20 -17.29 6.29 1.58
N ALA A 21 -16.91 7.03 0.55
CA ALA A 21 -15.61 7.70 0.45
C ALA A 21 -15.42 8.75 1.56
N ARG A 22 -16.44 9.50 1.89
CA ARG A 22 -16.35 10.68 2.79
C ARG A 22 -16.71 10.40 4.24
N MET A 23 -17.05 9.16 4.60
CA MET A 23 -17.36 8.77 5.98
C MET A 23 -16.19 9.07 6.94
N THR A 24 -14.98 8.95 6.46
CA THR A 24 -13.75 9.21 7.22
C THR A 24 -13.56 10.67 7.63
N VAL A 25 -14.13 11.63 6.91
CA VAL A 25 -14.02 13.06 7.23
C VAL A 25 -14.55 13.37 8.65
N ASP A 26 -15.74 12.86 8.99
CA ASP A 26 -16.31 13.03 10.31
C ASP A 26 -15.62 12.17 11.38
N LEU A 27 -15.20 10.96 11.00
CA LEU A 27 -14.57 10.00 11.92
C LEU A 27 -13.20 10.47 12.40
N TYR A 28 -12.43 11.11 11.53
CA TYR A 28 -11.06 11.53 11.81
C TYR A 28 -10.89 13.04 11.98
N LYS A 29 -11.99 13.80 12.12
CA LYS A 29 -11.95 15.28 12.22
C LYS A 29 -11.02 15.82 13.32
N ASP A 30 -10.85 15.06 14.42
CA ASP A 30 -10.03 15.41 15.56
C ASP A 30 -8.67 14.68 15.58
N ASP A 31 -8.32 13.98 14.49
CA ASP A 31 -7.06 13.23 14.34
C ASP A 31 -6.10 14.00 13.43
N PRO A 32 -5.04 14.63 13.99
CA PRO A 32 -4.12 15.44 13.20
C PRO A 32 -3.25 14.61 12.25
N ASN A 33 -3.19 13.30 12.45
CA ASN A 33 -2.38 12.39 11.66
C ASN A 33 -3.14 11.77 10.48
N PHE A 34 -4.47 11.93 10.45
CA PHE A 34 -5.24 11.39 9.34
C PHE A 34 -5.10 12.25 8.08
N VAL A 35 -4.93 11.61 6.95
CA VAL A 35 -4.92 12.24 5.62
C VAL A 35 -6.10 11.75 4.81
N GLN A 36 -7.05 12.64 4.51
CA GLN A 36 -8.19 12.30 3.66
C GLN A 36 -7.72 12.07 2.23
N PRO A 37 -7.92 10.86 1.66
CA PRO A 37 -7.62 10.59 0.26
C PRO A 37 -8.39 11.52 -0.69
N LEU A 38 -7.83 11.76 -1.87
CA LEU A 38 -8.52 12.54 -2.90
C LEU A 38 -9.79 11.81 -3.37
N ASP A 39 -10.93 12.49 -3.30
CA ASP A 39 -12.24 11.90 -3.61
C ASP A 39 -12.28 11.25 -5.00
N TYR A 40 -11.65 11.87 -6.01
CA TYR A 40 -11.67 11.34 -7.37
C TYR A 40 -10.89 10.03 -7.50
N GLU A 41 -9.74 9.94 -6.84
CA GLU A 41 -8.87 8.75 -6.83
C GLU A 41 -9.55 7.62 -6.06
N PHE A 42 -10.04 7.91 -4.86
CA PHE A 42 -10.75 6.91 -4.03
C PHE A 42 -11.98 6.36 -4.75
N LEU A 43 -12.78 7.21 -5.41
CA LEU A 43 -13.95 6.79 -6.18
C LEU A 43 -13.58 5.99 -7.43
N ALA A 44 -12.45 6.32 -8.09
CA ALA A 44 -11.95 5.56 -9.23
C ALA A 44 -11.54 4.14 -8.82
N ARG A 45 -10.85 3.97 -7.69
CA ARG A 45 -10.51 2.65 -7.13
C ARG A 45 -11.74 1.78 -6.84
N LEU A 46 -12.87 2.38 -6.44
CA LEU A 46 -14.13 1.68 -6.18
C LEU A 46 -15.00 1.46 -7.43
N ASN A 47 -14.55 1.85 -8.61
CA ASN A 47 -15.31 1.74 -9.84
C ASN A 47 -14.79 0.59 -10.72
N PRO A 48 -15.59 -0.46 -10.98
CA PRO A 48 -15.18 -1.57 -11.84
C PRO A 48 -14.79 -1.17 -13.29
N GLN A 49 -15.23 0.01 -13.75
CA GLN A 49 -14.83 0.53 -15.07
C GLN A 49 -13.40 1.10 -15.09
N SER A 50 -12.90 1.51 -13.93
CA SER A 50 -11.57 2.09 -13.78
C SER A 50 -10.57 1.11 -13.15
N ASN A 51 -11.04 0.23 -12.25
CA ASN A 51 -10.19 -0.73 -11.54
C ASN A 51 -10.31 -2.12 -12.17
N PRO A 52 -9.23 -2.63 -12.83
CA PRO A 52 -9.25 -3.94 -13.52
C PRO A 52 -9.53 -5.12 -12.57
N LEU A 53 -9.09 -5.04 -11.31
CA LEU A 53 -9.36 -6.06 -10.31
C LEU A 53 -10.86 -6.20 -10.05
N LEU A 54 -11.56 -5.06 -9.87
CA LEU A 54 -12.99 -5.06 -9.58
C LEU A 54 -13.84 -5.49 -10.78
N ALA A 55 -13.35 -5.28 -12.00
CA ALA A 55 -14.04 -5.73 -13.21
C ALA A 55 -14.23 -7.26 -13.23
N ASN A 56 -13.29 -8.01 -12.64
CA ASN A 56 -13.26 -9.47 -12.69
C ASN A 56 -13.54 -10.16 -11.33
N SER A 57 -13.68 -9.38 -10.25
CA SER A 57 -13.81 -9.92 -8.88
C SER A 57 -15.17 -9.54 -8.28
N PRO A 58 -15.98 -10.51 -7.82
CA PRO A 58 -17.21 -10.22 -7.08
C PRO A 58 -16.86 -9.42 -5.81
N HIS A 59 -17.53 -8.31 -5.62
CA HIS A 59 -17.33 -7.43 -4.48
C HIS A 59 -18.61 -6.73 -4.06
N GLN A 60 -18.67 -6.26 -2.82
CA GLN A 60 -19.78 -5.48 -2.29
C GLN A 60 -19.28 -4.52 -1.21
N LEU A 61 -19.85 -3.33 -1.17
CA LEU A 61 -19.63 -2.30 -0.18
C LEU A 61 -20.89 -2.08 0.65
N TRP A 62 -20.72 -1.75 1.95
CA TRP A 62 -21.84 -1.44 2.85
C TRP A 62 -21.55 -0.21 3.69
N LEU A 63 -22.61 0.50 4.02
CA LEU A 63 -22.64 1.60 4.99
C LEU A 63 -23.47 1.23 6.21
N ALA A 64 -22.91 1.40 7.39
CA ALA A 64 -23.67 1.38 8.63
C ALA A 64 -24.28 2.76 8.88
N ARG A 65 -25.59 2.81 9.18
CA ARG A 65 -26.31 4.05 9.47
C ARG A 65 -27.03 3.96 10.80
N ARG A 66 -26.96 5.04 11.58
CA ARG A 66 -27.73 5.20 12.80
C ARG A 66 -28.43 6.57 12.78
N GLY A 67 -29.76 6.57 12.82
CA GLY A 67 -30.52 7.82 12.69
C GLY A 67 -30.23 8.61 11.42
N GLY A 68 -30.00 7.93 10.31
CA GLY A 68 -29.67 8.55 9.02
C GLY A 68 -28.20 8.98 8.86
N ARG A 69 -27.41 9.03 9.93
CA ARG A 69 -25.96 9.33 9.85
C ARG A 69 -25.16 8.06 9.50
N VAL A 70 -24.16 8.20 8.64
CA VAL A 70 -23.19 7.14 8.40
C VAL A 70 -22.26 7.04 9.61
N VAL A 71 -22.17 5.84 10.19
CA VAL A 71 -21.37 5.54 11.38
C VAL A 71 -20.33 4.45 11.16
N GLY A 72 -20.30 3.85 9.98
CA GLY A 72 -19.29 2.86 9.61
C GLY A 72 -19.43 2.46 8.15
N ARG A 73 -18.39 1.79 7.66
CA ARG A 73 -18.32 1.22 6.30
C ARG A 73 -17.47 -0.04 6.30
N ILE A 74 -17.73 -0.94 5.36
CA ILE A 74 -16.88 -2.11 5.07
C ILE A 74 -17.07 -2.51 3.61
N GLY A 75 -16.04 -3.11 3.02
CA GLY A 75 -16.11 -3.79 1.74
C GLY A 75 -15.73 -5.26 1.89
N ALA A 76 -16.30 -6.11 1.03
CA ALA A 76 -15.84 -7.48 0.86
C ALA A 76 -15.62 -7.80 -0.61
N ILE A 77 -14.62 -8.64 -0.90
CA ILE A 77 -14.25 -9.06 -2.25
C ILE A 77 -13.86 -10.55 -2.27
N ILE A 78 -14.16 -11.21 -3.38
CA ILE A 78 -13.57 -12.48 -3.75
C ILE A 78 -12.54 -12.19 -4.83
N ASN A 79 -11.29 -11.96 -4.40
CA ASN A 79 -10.21 -11.63 -5.32
C ASN A 79 -9.85 -12.85 -6.18
N ARG A 80 -10.17 -12.79 -7.48
CA ARG A 80 -9.95 -13.91 -8.40
C ARG A 80 -8.47 -14.22 -8.58
N ASN A 81 -7.62 -13.20 -8.67
CA ASN A 81 -6.17 -13.41 -8.80
C ASN A 81 -5.61 -14.18 -7.58
N TYR A 82 -6.13 -13.89 -6.36
CA TYR A 82 -5.77 -14.63 -5.16
C TYR A 82 -6.25 -16.09 -5.23
N GLN A 83 -7.51 -16.32 -5.63
CA GLN A 83 -8.05 -17.68 -5.75
C GLN A 83 -7.30 -18.51 -6.78
N ASP A 84 -7.01 -17.94 -7.95
CA ASP A 84 -6.29 -18.61 -9.02
C ASP A 84 -4.85 -18.95 -8.61
N HIS A 85 -4.22 -18.06 -7.81
CA HIS A 85 -2.84 -18.27 -7.35
C HIS A 85 -2.73 -19.30 -6.22
N TYR A 86 -3.64 -19.26 -5.23
CA TYR A 86 -3.56 -20.11 -4.03
C TYR A 86 -4.49 -21.32 -4.06
N GLY A 87 -5.46 -21.38 -4.93
CA GLY A 87 -6.50 -22.44 -4.92
C GLY A 87 -7.36 -22.44 -3.65
N LYS A 88 -7.43 -21.32 -2.92
CA LYS A 88 -8.13 -21.21 -1.63
C LYS A 88 -9.47 -20.51 -1.77
N SER A 89 -10.49 -21.02 -1.06
CA SER A 89 -11.80 -20.38 -0.93
C SER A 89 -11.79 -19.32 0.18
N ALA A 90 -10.91 -18.34 0.06
CA ALA A 90 -10.82 -17.18 0.97
C ALA A 90 -11.46 -15.95 0.37
N GLY A 91 -12.23 -15.23 1.17
CA GLY A 91 -12.74 -13.90 0.85
C GLY A 91 -11.99 -12.83 1.66
N HIS A 92 -11.97 -11.62 1.15
CA HIS A 92 -11.25 -10.53 1.80
C HIS A 92 -12.19 -9.43 2.23
N PHE A 93 -11.90 -8.78 3.39
CA PHE A 93 -12.52 -7.53 3.77
C PHE A 93 -11.53 -6.36 3.60
N GLY A 94 -12.08 -5.17 3.38
CA GLY A 94 -11.28 -3.95 3.27
C GLY A 94 -12.13 -2.70 3.46
N TYR A 95 -11.51 -1.53 3.36
CA TYR A 95 -12.15 -0.22 3.55
C TYR A 95 -12.95 -0.11 4.85
N PHE A 96 -12.61 -0.94 5.85
CA PHE A 96 -13.29 -0.95 7.14
C PHE A 96 -12.97 0.32 7.92
N GLU A 97 -14.06 1.00 8.31
CA GLU A 97 -14.02 2.16 9.20
C GLU A 97 -15.31 2.19 10.03
N ALA A 98 -15.22 2.50 11.29
CA ALA A 98 -16.38 2.62 12.16
C ALA A 98 -16.12 3.55 13.33
N ILE A 99 -17.18 4.13 13.91
CA ILE A 99 -17.10 4.76 15.23
C ILE A 99 -16.80 3.70 16.29
N ASP A 100 -16.30 4.14 17.47
CA ASP A 100 -16.08 3.25 18.63
C ASP A 100 -17.41 2.78 19.23
N ASP A 101 -18.04 1.85 18.52
CA ASP A 101 -19.32 1.24 18.89
C ASP A 101 -19.32 -0.22 18.45
N ARG A 102 -19.27 -1.10 19.42
CA ARG A 102 -19.17 -2.54 19.19
C ARG A 102 -20.30 -3.08 18.30
N ALA A 103 -21.53 -2.63 18.49
CA ALA A 103 -22.67 -3.09 17.70
C ALA A 103 -22.54 -2.69 16.22
N VAL A 104 -21.97 -1.53 15.93
CA VAL A 104 -21.69 -1.09 14.54
C VAL A 104 -20.64 -1.99 13.91
N ILE A 105 -19.55 -2.24 14.63
CA ILE A 105 -18.43 -3.06 14.15
C ILE A 105 -18.91 -4.49 13.89
N ASP A 106 -19.58 -5.11 14.89
CA ASP A 106 -20.08 -6.49 14.77
C ASP A 106 -21.02 -6.65 13.58
N GLN A 107 -22.02 -5.75 13.40
CA GLN A 107 -22.97 -5.86 12.30
C GLN A 107 -22.31 -5.68 10.90
N LEU A 108 -21.32 -4.80 10.79
CA LEU A 108 -20.55 -4.64 9.54
C LEU A 108 -19.83 -5.94 9.17
N PHE A 109 -19.10 -6.53 10.12
CA PHE A 109 -18.37 -7.77 9.90
C PHE A 109 -19.28 -8.97 9.67
N ASP A 110 -20.38 -9.08 10.41
CA ASP A 110 -21.38 -10.14 10.20
C ASP A 110 -22.00 -10.06 8.82
N THR A 111 -22.31 -8.85 8.34
CA THR A 111 -22.85 -8.64 6.98
C THR A 111 -21.85 -9.07 5.92
N ALA A 112 -20.59 -8.66 6.04
CA ALA A 112 -19.53 -9.05 5.11
C ALA A 112 -19.28 -10.57 5.15
N ALA A 113 -19.25 -11.17 6.34
CA ALA A 113 -19.09 -12.60 6.53
C ALA A 113 -20.25 -13.41 5.92
N GLN A 114 -21.50 -12.96 6.09
CA GLN A 114 -22.68 -13.61 5.48
C GLN A 114 -22.60 -13.55 3.94
N TRP A 115 -22.19 -12.41 3.39
CA TRP A 115 -22.04 -12.24 1.94
C TRP A 115 -20.97 -13.19 1.37
N LEU A 116 -19.86 -13.39 2.09
CA LEU A 116 -18.77 -14.30 1.72
C LEU A 116 -19.22 -15.76 1.84
N ARG A 117 -19.89 -16.15 2.96
CA ARG A 117 -20.43 -17.51 3.13
C ARG A 117 -21.42 -17.89 2.04
N ALA A 118 -22.32 -16.97 1.67
CA ALA A 118 -23.28 -17.18 0.60
C ALA A 118 -22.61 -17.44 -0.78
N ARG A 119 -21.30 -17.19 -0.87
CA ARG A 119 -20.46 -17.44 -2.06
C ARG A 119 -19.43 -18.54 -1.82
N HIS A 120 -19.67 -19.37 -0.81
CA HIS A 120 -18.85 -20.54 -0.48
C HIS A 120 -17.42 -20.22 -0.04
N MET A 121 -17.18 -19.02 0.50
CA MET A 121 -15.90 -18.72 1.13
C MET A 121 -15.87 -19.31 2.53
N VAL A 122 -14.75 -19.95 2.88
CA VAL A 122 -14.54 -20.65 4.17
C VAL A 122 -13.64 -19.86 5.11
N GLU A 123 -13.05 -18.78 4.63
CA GLU A 123 -12.16 -17.91 5.38
C GLU A 123 -12.42 -16.45 5.00
N MET A 124 -12.24 -15.55 5.97
CA MET A 124 -12.28 -14.10 5.79
C MET A 124 -10.97 -13.51 6.30
N ALA A 125 -10.22 -12.84 5.42
CA ALA A 125 -8.93 -12.23 5.74
C ALA A 125 -8.88 -10.74 5.35
N GLY A 126 -8.03 -9.97 6.02
CA GLY A 126 -7.83 -8.54 5.73
C GLY A 126 -7.31 -7.74 6.92
N PRO A 127 -7.34 -6.39 6.84
CA PRO A 127 -7.94 -5.63 5.74
C PRO A 127 -7.06 -5.59 4.48
N TYR A 128 -7.69 -5.69 3.32
CA TYR A 128 -7.13 -5.39 2.01
C TYR A 128 -8.08 -4.41 1.30
N ASN A 129 -7.56 -3.35 0.72
CA ASN A 129 -8.37 -2.37 -0.01
C ASN A 129 -8.35 -2.60 -1.54
N PHE A 130 -8.67 -3.67 -1.91
CA PHE A 130 -9.11 -4.97 -2.18
C PHE A 130 -8.00 -5.95 -2.63
N SER A 131 -6.75 -5.53 -2.69
CA SER A 131 -5.59 -6.35 -3.02
C SER A 131 -4.46 -6.14 -2.02
N VAL A 132 -3.60 -7.15 -1.88
CA VAL A 132 -2.32 -6.99 -1.19
C VAL A 132 -1.41 -5.98 -1.90
N ASN A 133 -1.61 -5.78 -3.20
CA ASN A 133 -0.84 -4.84 -4.01
C ASN A 133 -1.32 -3.38 -3.89
N GLU A 134 -2.44 -3.14 -3.18
CA GLU A 134 -2.96 -1.82 -2.83
C GLU A 134 -2.71 -1.51 -1.34
N GLU A 135 -3.48 -0.62 -0.73
CA GLU A 135 -3.39 -0.39 0.71
C GLU A 135 -3.86 -1.63 1.47
N CYS A 136 -3.03 -2.21 2.33
CA CYS A 136 -3.40 -3.37 3.12
C CYS A 136 -2.82 -3.32 4.53
N GLY A 137 -3.44 -4.09 5.43
CA GLY A 137 -3.07 -4.17 6.83
C GLY A 137 -3.76 -3.13 7.71
N LEU A 138 -4.13 -3.55 8.90
CA LEU A 138 -4.64 -2.69 9.96
C LEU A 138 -3.48 -2.09 10.74
N LEU A 139 -3.43 -0.77 10.88
CA LEU A 139 -2.46 -0.11 11.75
C LEU A 139 -2.68 -0.58 13.20
N VAL A 140 -1.64 -1.13 13.84
CA VAL A 140 -1.68 -1.61 15.23
C VAL A 140 -0.66 -0.92 16.13
N GLU A 141 0.39 -0.31 15.56
CA GLU A 141 1.38 0.52 16.28
C GLU A 141 1.84 1.69 15.40
N GLY A 142 2.18 2.84 16.00
CA GLY A 142 2.68 4.02 15.29
C GLY A 142 1.56 4.98 14.84
N PHE A 143 0.56 5.23 15.70
CA PHE A 143 -0.57 6.14 15.43
C PHE A 143 -0.21 7.63 15.53
N ASP A 144 0.95 7.95 16.09
CA ASP A 144 1.40 9.29 16.43
C ASP A 144 2.02 10.08 15.26
N ARG A 145 2.00 9.50 14.07
CA ARG A 145 2.56 10.10 12.84
C ARG A 145 1.65 9.85 11.63
N PRO A 146 1.51 10.83 10.71
CA PRO A 146 0.75 10.64 9.49
C PRO A 146 1.26 9.45 8.66
N PRO A 147 0.39 8.76 7.91
CA PRO A 147 0.81 7.71 6.98
C PRO A 147 1.58 8.32 5.80
N ALA A 148 2.55 7.59 5.26
CA ALA A 148 3.10 7.89 3.95
C ALA A 148 2.08 7.60 2.85
N VAL A 149 2.38 8.04 1.63
CA VAL A 149 1.53 7.80 0.45
C VAL A 149 1.25 6.31 0.26
N MET A 150 0.01 5.95 -0.05
CA MET A 150 -0.46 4.56 -0.21
C MET A 150 -0.31 3.70 1.05
N MET A 151 -0.33 4.30 2.25
CA MET A 151 -0.34 3.59 3.52
C MET A 151 -1.63 3.86 4.28
N PRO A 152 -2.27 2.82 4.85
CA PRO A 152 -3.49 3.00 5.59
C PRO A 152 -3.24 3.69 6.93
N HIS A 153 -4.26 4.37 7.43
CA HIS A 153 -4.38 4.83 8.81
C HIS A 153 -5.55 4.09 9.48
N GLY A 154 -5.72 4.23 10.79
CA GLY A 154 -6.79 3.53 11.50
C GLY A 154 -6.96 4.05 12.93
N LYS A 155 -7.97 3.52 13.61
CA LYS A 155 -8.23 3.83 15.02
C LYS A 155 -7.67 2.73 15.93
N PRO A 156 -7.10 3.06 17.10
CA PRO A 156 -6.52 2.09 18.03
C PRO A 156 -7.49 1.01 18.51
N TYR A 157 -8.80 1.29 18.54
CA TYR A 157 -9.81 0.34 19.01
C TYR A 157 -10.21 -0.72 17.96
N TYR A 158 -9.72 -0.64 16.71
CA TYR A 158 -10.06 -1.63 15.68
C TYR A 158 -9.44 -3.01 15.97
N ALA A 159 -8.16 -3.06 16.30
CA ALA A 159 -7.49 -4.33 16.57
C ALA A 159 -8.14 -5.10 17.73
N PRO A 160 -8.36 -4.51 18.93
CA PRO A 160 -9.09 -5.17 20.00
C PRO A 160 -10.51 -5.62 19.61
N ALA A 161 -11.21 -4.83 18.78
CA ALA A 161 -12.55 -5.20 18.32
C ALA A 161 -12.52 -6.44 17.40
N LEU A 162 -11.57 -6.53 16.47
CA LEU A 162 -11.40 -7.71 15.61
C LEU A 162 -11.02 -8.95 16.43
N GLU A 163 -10.07 -8.82 17.34
CA GLU A 163 -9.64 -9.91 18.20
C GLU A 163 -10.78 -10.46 19.07
N ALA A 164 -11.62 -9.56 19.63
CA ALA A 164 -12.81 -9.94 20.36
C ALA A 164 -13.90 -10.62 19.52
N MET A 165 -13.86 -10.46 18.18
CA MET A 165 -14.70 -11.19 17.23
C MET A 165 -14.11 -12.54 16.81
N GLY A 166 -12.93 -12.92 17.33
CA GLY A 166 -12.26 -14.17 17.02
C GLY A 166 -11.38 -14.11 15.75
N PHE A 167 -11.03 -12.94 15.29
CA PHE A 167 -9.96 -12.79 14.30
C PHE A 167 -8.61 -13.05 14.96
N THR A 168 -7.73 -13.72 14.25
CA THR A 168 -6.34 -13.99 14.66
C THR A 168 -5.37 -13.35 13.71
N LYS A 169 -4.16 -13.11 14.20
CA LYS A 169 -3.08 -12.55 13.37
C LYS A 169 -2.67 -13.57 12.30
N ALA A 170 -2.72 -13.15 11.04
CA ALA A 170 -2.17 -13.89 9.91
C ALA A 170 -0.71 -13.48 9.63
N SER A 171 -0.43 -12.18 9.56
CA SER A 171 0.93 -11.67 9.34
C SER A 171 1.05 -10.22 9.81
N ASP A 172 2.24 -9.83 10.28
CA ASP A 172 2.61 -8.43 10.50
C ASP A 172 3.51 -7.92 9.38
N MET A 173 3.38 -6.62 9.10
CA MET A 173 4.19 -5.87 8.16
C MET A 173 4.70 -4.62 8.85
N PHE A 174 5.96 -4.27 8.59
CA PHE A 174 6.60 -3.09 9.16
C PHE A 174 6.76 -1.98 8.15
N ALA A 175 6.59 -0.75 8.61
CA ALA A 175 7.11 0.44 7.96
C ALA A 175 8.29 0.94 8.78
N LEU A 176 9.45 1.09 8.15
CA LEU A 176 10.65 1.58 8.79
C LEU A 176 10.88 3.04 8.38
N TRP A 177 11.20 3.88 9.36
CA TRP A 177 11.55 5.28 9.15
C TRP A 177 13.06 5.43 9.00
N TYR A 178 13.49 6.06 7.93
CA TYR A 178 14.89 6.17 7.54
C TYR A 178 15.28 7.64 7.34
N PRO A 179 16.31 8.16 8.04
CA PRO A 179 16.84 9.50 7.79
C PRO A 179 17.68 9.49 6.52
N ALA A 180 17.19 10.17 5.47
CA ALA A 180 17.88 10.25 4.19
C ALA A 180 19.17 11.10 4.33
N ARG A 181 20.32 10.53 3.95
CA ARG A 181 21.62 11.18 4.05
C ARG A 181 22.64 10.57 3.11
N TYR A 182 23.61 11.36 2.68
CA TYR A 182 24.78 10.83 1.97
C TYR A 182 25.65 9.95 2.87
N GLY A 183 26.42 9.07 2.26
CA GLY A 183 27.44 8.27 2.95
C GLY A 183 26.87 7.34 4.03
N PHE A 184 25.66 6.85 3.86
CA PHE A 184 25.03 5.97 4.85
C PHE A 184 25.68 4.57 4.91
N MET A 185 26.38 4.15 3.84
CA MET A 185 27.10 2.88 3.82
C MET A 185 28.51 3.02 4.38
N PRO A 186 28.97 2.06 5.23
CA PRO A 186 30.36 1.97 5.61
C PRO A 186 31.28 1.78 4.39
N GLU A 187 32.50 2.33 4.43
CA GLU A 187 33.47 2.31 3.32
C GLU A 187 33.70 0.92 2.72
N LYS A 188 33.84 -0.11 3.59
CA LYS A 188 34.05 -1.50 3.13
C LYS A 188 32.86 -2.01 2.30
N ARG A 189 31.63 -1.63 2.66
CA ARG A 189 30.42 -2.02 1.93
C ARG A 189 30.33 -1.26 0.62
N GLN A 190 30.63 0.05 0.65
CA GLN A 190 30.68 0.87 -0.55
C GLN A 190 31.68 0.28 -1.57
N ALA A 191 32.89 -0.02 -1.14
CA ALA A 191 33.93 -0.64 -1.98
C ALA A 191 33.48 -2.01 -2.56
N PHE A 192 32.76 -2.81 -1.79
CA PHE A 192 32.17 -4.06 -2.27
C PHE A 192 31.13 -3.80 -3.35
N VAL A 193 30.18 -2.89 -3.11
CA VAL A 193 29.12 -2.52 -4.06
C VAL A 193 29.75 -2.03 -5.36
N ASP A 194 30.66 -1.06 -5.29
CA ASP A 194 31.33 -0.48 -6.45
C ASP A 194 32.12 -1.53 -7.26
N LYS A 195 32.83 -2.43 -6.58
CA LYS A 195 33.54 -3.53 -7.25
C LYS A 195 32.59 -4.47 -8.00
N VAL A 196 31.39 -4.67 -7.51
CA VAL A 196 30.41 -5.60 -8.10
C VAL A 196 29.64 -4.94 -9.25
N VAL A 197 29.17 -3.69 -9.04
CA VAL A 197 28.35 -3.01 -10.06
C VAL A 197 29.16 -2.43 -11.22
N ASN A 198 30.46 -2.17 -11.03
CA ASN A 198 31.35 -1.69 -12.10
C ASN A 198 31.92 -2.83 -12.98
N ARG A 199 31.40 -4.05 -12.84
CA ARG A 199 31.81 -5.16 -13.71
C ARG A 199 31.31 -4.95 -15.15
N PRO A 200 32.06 -5.39 -16.17
CA PRO A 200 31.51 -5.48 -17.52
C PRO A 200 30.19 -6.24 -17.50
N LYS A 201 29.21 -5.80 -18.29
CA LYS A 201 27.88 -6.43 -18.40
C LYS A 201 26.91 -6.12 -17.27
N VAL A 202 27.29 -5.35 -16.25
CA VAL A 202 26.38 -4.80 -15.24
C VAL A 202 26.07 -3.37 -15.62
N GLU A 203 24.79 -3.06 -15.73
CA GLU A 203 24.29 -1.71 -15.97
C GLU A 203 23.37 -1.29 -14.84
N VAL A 204 23.54 -0.06 -14.37
CA VAL A 204 22.64 0.56 -13.36
C VAL A 204 22.23 1.93 -13.89
N ARG A 205 20.95 2.15 -14.11
CA ARG A 205 20.40 3.36 -14.70
C ARG A 205 19.04 3.74 -14.10
N SER A 206 18.61 4.95 -14.35
CA SER A 206 17.20 5.34 -14.17
C SER A 206 16.32 4.72 -15.25
N PHE A 207 15.01 4.73 -15.06
CA PHE A 207 14.06 4.32 -16.10
C PHE A 207 14.16 5.20 -17.34
N ASP A 208 13.92 4.61 -18.50
CA ASP A 208 13.78 5.34 -19.75
C ASP A 208 12.36 5.89 -19.89
N PHE A 209 12.23 7.20 -19.71
CA PHE A 209 10.93 7.88 -19.76
C PHE A 209 10.34 8.02 -21.16
N ALA A 210 11.10 7.79 -22.21
CA ALA A 210 10.57 7.66 -23.56
C ALA A 210 9.77 6.36 -23.72
N ASN A 211 10.17 5.30 -22.98
CA ASN A 211 9.56 3.98 -22.98
C ASN A 211 8.95 3.62 -21.61
N PHE A 212 8.40 4.60 -20.88
CA PHE A 212 7.98 4.49 -19.48
C PHE A 212 7.05 3.28 -19.21
N GLU A 213 6.06 3.04 -20.05
CA GLU A 213 5.14 1.92 -19.88
C GLU A 213 5.88 0.57 -19.95
N SER A 214 6.78 0.39 -20.90
CA SER A 214 7.62 -0.81 -21.01
C SER A 214 8.54 -0.98 -19.78
N GLU A 215 9.09 0.11 -19.24
CA GLU A 215 9.89 0.07 -18.02
C GLU A 215 9.07 -0.40 -16.80
N ILE A 216 7.83 0.08 -16.67
CA ILE A 216 6.93 -0.37 -15.59
C ILE A 216 6.53 -1.84 -15.77
N LEU A 217 6.21 -2.28 -16.99
CA LEU A 217 5.90 -3.69 -17.24
C LEU A 217 7.09 -4.58 -16.88
N THR A 218 8.30 -4.19 -17.27
CA THR A 218 9.54 -4.90 -16.90
C THR A 218 9.75 -4.91 -15.37
N ALA A 219 9.49 -3.78 -14.69
CA ALA A 219 9.57 -3.71 -13.23
C ALA A 219 8.55 -4.64 -12.56
N VAL A 220 7.32 -4.73 -13.10
CA VAL A 220 6.29 -5.66 -12.60
C VAL A 220 6.67 -7.13 -12.85
N GLU A 221 7.30 -7.47 -13.99
CA GLU A 221 7.82 -8.82 -14.21
C GLU A 221 8.88 -9.19 -13.16
N ILE A 222 9.81 -8.26 -12.87
CA ILE A 222 10.82 -8.48 -11.82
C ILE A 222 10.14 -8.59 -10.46
N PHE A 223 9.12 -7.75 -10.17
CA PHE A 223 8.35 -7.80 -8.93
C PHE A 223 7.66 -9.15 -8.76
N ASN A 224 6.95 -9.61 -9.78
CA ASN A 224 6.25 -10.90 -9.76
C ASN A 224 7.22 -12.08 -9.52
N ASP A 225 8.39 -12.06 -10.14
CA ASP A 225 9.43 -13.05 -9.89
C ASP A 225 10.00 -12.90 -8.46
N ALA A 226 10.41 -11.72 -8.08
CA ALA A 226 11.12 -11.46 -6.83
C ALA A 226 10.30 -11.81 -5.57
N TRP A 227 8.98 -11.60 -5.65
CA TRP A 227 8.06 -11.71 -4.51
C TRP A 227 7.23 -13.00 -4.50
N ALA A 228 7.36 -13.86 -5.52
CA ALA A 228 6.53 -15.05 -5.70
C ALA A 228 6.48 -15.98 -4.47
N ASN A 229 7.54 -16.00 -3.65
CA ASN A 229 7.61 -16.82 -2.44
C ASN A 229 7.26 -16.06 -1.15
N ASN A 230 6.85 -14.79 -1.24
CA ASN A 230 6.46 -14.02 -0.08
C ASN A 230 5.06 -14.40 0.40
N TRP A 231 4.85 -14.33 1.72
CA TRP A 231 3.54 -14.54 2.31
C TRP A 231 2.50 -13.58 1.70
N GLY A 232 1.34 -14.11 1.35
CA GLY A 232 0.22 -13.32 0.84
C GLY A 232 0.42 -12.72 -0.55
N PHE A 233 1.53 -13.01 -1.23
CA PHE A 233 1.81 -12.47 -2.55
C PHE A 233 0.75 -12.86 -3.57
N VAL A 234 0.30 -11.90 -4.36
CA VAL A 234 -0.55 -12.14 -5.53
C VAL A 234 0.09 -11.45 -6.72
N PRO A 235 0.35 -12.17 -7.81
CA PRO A 235 0.99 -11.57 -8.98
C PRO A 235 0.10 -10.47 -9.57
N LEU A 236 0.72 -9.35 -9.96
CA LEU A 236 0.07 -8.30 -10.73
C LEU A 236 -0.14 -8.78 -12.17
N SER A 237 -1.36 -8.68 -12.65
CA SER A 237 -1.67 -8.86 -14.06
C SER A 237 -1.13 -7.69 -14.91
N GLU A 238 -0.98 -7.90 -16.21
CA GLU A 238 -0.57 -6.84 -17.14
C GLU A 238 -1.55 -5.66 -17.13
N ALA A 239 -2.85 -5.91 -17.00
CA ALA A 239 -3.88 -4.86 -16.93
C ALA A 239 -3.72 -4.01 -15.67
N GLU A 240 -3.46 -4.64 -14.50
CA GLU A 240 -3.18 -3.93 -13.25
C GLU A 240 -1.86 -3.15 -13.32
N ALA A 241 -0.83 -3.72 -13.96
CA ALA A 241 0.45 -3.05 -14.17
C ALA A 241 0.31 -1.78 -15.03
N ARG A 242 -0.44 -1.85 -16.13
CA ARG A 242 -0.74 -0.69 -16.99
C ARG A 242 -1.56 0.37 -16.25
N HIS A 243 -2.53 -0.06 -15.46
CA HIS A 243 -3.32 0.85 -14.63
C HIS A 243 -2.43 1.58 -13.62
N MET A 244 -1.61 0.85 -12.87
CA MET A 244 -0.63 1.42 -11.92
C MET A 244 0.36 2.38 -12.63
N ALA A 245 0.84 2.04 -13.83
CA ALA A 245 1.70 2.92 -14.61
C ALA A 245 1.03 4.27 -14.90
N SER A 246 -0.25 4.26 -15.27
CA SER A 246 -1.00 5.48 -15.54
C SER A 246 -1.19 6.36 -14.30
N GLU A 247 -1.46 5.75 -13.15
CA GLU A 247 -1.63 6.46 -11.88
C GLU A 247 -0.32 7.05 -11.35
N LEU A 248 0.79 6.33 -11.48
CA LEU A 248 2.08 6.75 -10.97
C LEU A 248 2.82 7.72 -11.90
N ARG A 249 2.47 7.78 -13.19
CA ARG A 249 3.13 8.61 -14.20
C ARG A 249 3.30 10.08 -13.78
N PRO A 250 2.34 10.75 -13.11
CA PRO A 250 2.47 12.16 -12.73
C PRO A 250 3.51 12.42 -11.64
N ILE A 251 3.83 11.42 -10.80
CA ILE A 251 4.70 11.57 -9.63
C ILE A 251 6.03 10.83 -9.75
N ILE A 252 6.15 9.91 -10.71
CA ILE A 252 7.41 9.21 -11.02
C ILE A 252 8.25 10.07 -11.98
N THR A 253 9.53 10.16 -11.67
CA THR A 253 10.55 10.85 -12.47
C THR A 253 11.79 9.97 -12.61
N ARG A 254 12.74 10.36 -13.48
CA ARG A 254 14.04 9.67 -13.58
C ARG A 254 14.83 9.65 -12.26
N TYR A 255 14.53 10.58 -11.36
CA TYR A 255 15.28 10.76 -10.12
C TYR A 255 14.84 9.81 -9.00
N ASN A 256 13.68 9.18 -9.14
CA ASN A 256 13.15 8.29 -8.12
C ASN A 256 12.94 6.85 -8.61
N THR A 257 13.64 6.47 -9.69
CA THR A 257 13.60 5.13 -10.28
C THR A 257 15.00 4.60 -10.57
N VAL A 258 15.20 3.30 -10.38
CA VAL A 258 16.45 2.59 -10.72
C VAL A 258 16.10 1.26 -11.37
N MET A 259 16.82 0.92 -12.43
CA MET A 259 16.85 -0.38 -13.09
C MET A 259 18.28 -0.91 -13.10
N CYS A 260 18.47 -2.16 -12.70
CA CYS A 260 19.76 -2.86 -12.78
C CYS A 260 19.64 -4.04 -13.75
N SER A 261 20.60 -4.16 -14.67
CA SER A 261 20.65 -5.21 -15.68
C SER A 261 21.96 -5.98 -15.62
N VAL A 262 21.94 -7.24 -16.03
CA VAL A 262 23.11 -8.11 -16.19
C VAL A 262 23.07 -8.72 -17.58
N ASP A 263 24.13 -8.59 -18.37
CA ASP A 263 24.18 -9.06 -19.75
C ASP A 263 23.00 -8.52 -20.61
N GLY A 264 22.53 -7.30 -20.32
CA GLY A 264 21.38 -6.69 -20.99
C GLY A 264 20.01 -7.14 -20.43
N GLU A 265 19.95 -8.11 -19.51
CA GLU A 265 18.70 -8.60 -18.91
C GLU A 265 18.36 -7.79 -17.66
N PRO A 266 17.19 -7.09 -17.62
CA PRO A 266 16.71 -6.41 -16.41
C PRO A 266 16.53 -7.41 -15.25
N SER A 267 17.16 -7.12 -14.12
CA SER A 267 17.34 -8.10 -13.04
C SER A 267 16.97 -7.57 -11.65
N ALA A 268 16.96 -6.24 -11.48
CA ALA A 268 16.50 -5.62 -10.24
C ALA A 268 16.00 -4.20 -10.52
N PHE A 269 15.11 -3.69 -9.68
CA PHE A 269 14.58 -2.34 -9.78
C PHE A 269 14.22 -1.76 -8.41
N GLY A 270 14.08 -0.44 -8.35
CA GLY A 270 13.55 0.28 -7.21
C GLY A 270 12.81 1.53 -7.62
N ILE A 271 11.72 1.84 -6.91
CA ILE A 271 10.89 3.03 -7.10
C ILE A 271 10.68 3.69 -5.76
N VAL A 272 10.91 5.00 -5.70
CA VAL A 272 10.61 5.86 -4.55
C VAL A 272 9.55 6.88 -4.97
N LEU A 273 8.56 7.10 -4.13
CA LEU A 273 7.48 8.06 -4.37
C LEU A 273 7.64 9.25 -3.41
N PRO A 274 7.47 10.50 -3.89
CA PRO A 274 7.32 11.64 -2.99
C PRO A 274 6.07 11.43 -2.14
N ASN A 275 6.13 11.79 -0.86
CA ASN A 275 4.99 11.66 0.04
C ASN A 275 3.98 12.78 -0.20
N ILE A 276 3.09 12.58 -1.16
CA ILE A 276 2.04 13.56 -1.52
C ILE A 276 1.06 13.84 -0.37
N ASN A 277 1.02 12.98 0.65
CA ASN A 277 0.17 13.19 1.83
C ASN A 277 0.53 14.49 2.57
N GLU A 278 1.78 14.97 2.46
CA GLU A 278 2.21 16.26 3.02
C GLU A 278 1.38 17.44 2.50
N VAL A 279 0.90 17.38 1.27
CA VAL A 279 0.14 18.48 0.66
C VAL A 279 -1.36 18.19 0.60
N ILE A 280 -1.74 16.95 0.30
CA ILE A 280 -3.17 16.60 0.16
C ILE A 280 -3.91 16.58 1.50
N GLY A 281 -3.21 16.41 2.62
CA GLY A 281 -3.82 16.48 3.96
C GLY A 281 -4.59 17.77 4.23
N GLY A 282 -4.20 18.87 3.58
CA GLY A 282 -4.92 20.16 3.66
C GLY A 282 -6.01 20.36 2.61
N PHE A 283 -6.36 19.34 1.81
CA PHE A 283 -7.30 19.47 0.68
C PHE A 283 -8.72 18.99 0.97
N ASP A 284 -8.94 18.35 2.13
CA ASP A 284 -10.21 17.73 2.49
C ASP A 284 -10.78 16.84 1.36
N GLY A 285 -9.89 16.07 0.73
CA GLY A 285 -10.21 15.17 -0.39
C GLY A 285 -10.49 15.87 -1.73
N LYS A 286 -10.41 17.21 -1.82
CA LYS A 286 -10.82 17.97 -3.00
C LYS A 286 -9.61 18.52 -3.75
N LEU A 287 -9.42 18.09 -4.99
CA LEU A 287 -8.38 18.64 -5.87
C LEU A 287 -8.86 19.92 -6.61
N LEU A 288 -10.14 20.00 -6.95
CA LEU A 288 -10.75 21.15 -7.61
C LEU A 288 -11.51 22.03 -6.61
N PRO A 289 -11.66 23.34 -6.87
CA PRO A 289 -11.23 24.03 -8.09
C PRO A 289 -9.77 24.54 -8.08
N PHE A 290 -9.11 24.72 -6.91
CA PHE A 290 -7.80 25.41 -6.85
C PHE A 290 -6.67 24.57 -6.27
N ASN A 291 -6.95 23.48 -5.56
CA ASN A 291 -5.93 22.67 -4.89
C ASN A 291 -4.96 21.99 -5.87
N TRP A 292 -5.36 21.75 -7.13
CA TRP A 292 -4.45 21.27 -8.18
C TRP A 292 -3.27 22.22 -8.42
N ALA A 293 -3.51 23.53 -8.40
CA ALA A 293 -2.45 24.51 -8.57
C ALA A 293 -1.51 24.52 -7.35
N LYS A 294 -2.07 24.41 -6.14
CA LYS A 294 -1.30 24.28 -4.90
C LYS A 294 -0.47 22.97 -4.89
N PHE A 295 -1.05 21.87 -5.38
CA PHE A 295 -0.34 20.60 -5.52
C PHE A 295 0.84 20.71 -6.48
N LEU A 296 0.65 21.29 -7.68
CA LEU A 296 1.72 21.49 -8.65
C LEU A 296 2.81 22.43 -8.14
N TRP A 297 2.41 23.50 -7.46
CA TRP A 297 3.37 24.45 -6.85
C TRP A 297 4.20 23.74 -5.77
N TRP A 298 3.56 22.97 -4.90
CA TRP A 298 4.24 22.20 -3.87
C TRP A 298 5.23 21.21 -4.49
N LEU A 299 4.80 20.44 -5.49
CA LEU A 299 5.64 19.42 -6.12
C LEU A 299 6.88 20.02 -6.82
N LYS A 300 6.72 21.19 -7.47
CA LYS A 300 7.78 21.80 -8.29
C LYS A 300 8.66 22.81 -7.54
N VAL A 301 8.09 23.53 -6.59
CA VAL A 301 8.74 24.68 -5.94
C VAL A 301 9.08 24.40 -4.49
N GLN A 302 8.08 24.00 -3.68
CA GLN A 302 8.28 23.77 -2.26
C GLN A 302 9.02 22.45 -2.00
N LYS A 303 8.82 21.45 -2.85
CA LYS A 303 9.38 20.10 -2.82
C LYS A 303 8.97 19.29 -1.59
N PRO A 304 8.71 17.99 -1.75
CA PRO A 304 8.42 17.08 -0.63
C PRO A 304 9.60 16.99 0.34
N LYS A 305 9.30 16.79 1.61
CA LYS A 305 10.31 16.56 2.68
C LYS A 305 10.46 15.09 3.02
N THR A 306 9.44 14.30 2.72
CA THR A 306 9.46 12.87 2.94
C THR A 306 9.14 12.10 1.66
N ALA A 307 9.58 10.85 1.61
CA ALA A 307 9.33 9.94 0.50
C ALA A 307 8.94 8.56 1.03
N ARG A 308 8.43 7.70 0.18
CA ARG A 308 8.21 6.28 0.46
C ARG A 308 8.85 5.43 -0.62
N MET A 309 9.48 4.33 -0.23
CA MET A 309 9.95 3.28 -1.14
C MET A 309 8.98 2.09 -1.10
N PRO A 310 7.94 2.08 -1.94
CA PRO A 310 6.93 1.02 -1.95
C PRO A 310 7.39 -0.24 -2.68
N LEU A 311 8.29 -0.09 -3.66
CA LEU A 311 8.64 -1.18 -4.57
C LEU A 311 10.16 -1.27 -4.75
N MET A 312 10.68 -2.45 -4.42
CA MET A 312 12.02 -2.91 -4.77
C MET A 312 11.95 -4.41 -5.08
N GLY A 313 12.54 -4.82 -6.17
CA GLY A 313 12.59 -6.22 -6.56
C GLY A 313 13.97 -6.61 -7.07
N ILE A 314 14.41 -7.83 -6.73
CA ILE A 314 15.62 -8.46 -7.26
C ILE A 314 15.21 -9.87 -7.69
N ARG A 315 15.42 -10.21 -8.96
CA ARG A 315 15.04 -11.54 -9.48
C ARG A 315 15.57 -12.67 -8.59
N GLN A 316 14.76 -13.70 -8.37
CA GLN A 316 15.08 -14.82 -7.47
C GLN A 316 16.44 -15.45 -7.79
N LYS A 317 16.81 -15.55 -9.06
CA LYS A 317 18.11 -16.09 -9.48
C LYS A 317 19.33 -15.35 -8.92
N LEU A 318 19.16 -14.10 -8.42
CA LEU A 318 20.19 -13.27 -7.80
C LEU A 318 20.06 -13.16 -6.29
N GLN A 319 18.92 -13.53 -5.71
CA GLN A 319 18.72 -13.49 -4.26
C GLN A 319 19.70 -14.42 -3.55
N GLY A 320 20.19 -13.99 -2.38
CA GLY A 320 21.23 -14.71 -1.63
C GLY A 320 22.63 -14.71 -2.26
N LYS A 321 22.81 -14.06 -3.43
CA LYS A 321 24.11 -13.96 -4.11
C LYS A 321 24.76 -12.58 -3.91
N PRO A 322 26.10 -12.46 -4.01
CA PRO A 322 26.80 -11.18 -3.87
C PRO A 322 26.30 -10.08 -4.83
N LEU A 323 25.93 -10.44 -6.06
CA LEU A 323 25.40 -9.48 -7.03
C LEU A 323 24.02 -8.95 -6.63
N GLY A 324 23.13 -9.80 -6.14
CA GLY A 324 21.82 -9.37 -5.63
C GLY A 324 21.96 -8.44 -4.43
N ALA A 325 22.86 -8.77 -3.48
CA ALA A 325 23.14 -7.89 -2.34
C ALA A 325 23.70 -6.53 -2.80
N ALA A 326 24.63 -6.53 -3.78
CA ALA A 326 25.16 -5.28 -4.34
C ALA A 326 24.08 -4.45 -5.04
N PHE A 327 23.15 -5.08 -5.78
CA PHE A 327 22.01 -4.38 -6.38
C PHE A 327 21.08 -3.77 -5.34
N ALA A 328 20.76 -4.48 -4.25
CA ALA A 328 19.95 -3.94 -3.17
C ALA A 328 20.54 -2.63 -2.61
N PHE A 329 21.82 -2.66 -2.24
CA PHE A 329 22.50 -1.47 -1.73
C PHE A 329 22.64 -0.37 -2.78
N LYS A 330 22.93 -0.72 -4.04
CA LYS A 330 23.08 0.27 -5.12
C LYS A 330 21.76 0.98 -5.44
N ILE A 331 20.66 0.25 -5.46
CA ILE A 331 19.32 0.82 -5.63
C ILE A 331 19.04 1.80 -4.50
N ILE A 332 19.22 1.38 -3.24
CA ILE A 332 19.01 2.25 -2.07
C ILE A 332 19.92 3.49 -2.15
N GLU A 333 21.19 3.33 -2.50
CA GLU A 333 22.13 4.44 -2.65
C GLU A 333 21.66 5.47 -3.69
N MET A 334 21.31 5.01 -4.89
CA MET A 334 20.91 5.89 -5.97
C MET A 334 19.63 6.67 -5.62
N VAL A 335 18.59 5.99 -5.13
CA VAL A 335 17.34 6.67 -4.79
C VAL A 335 17.48 7.54 -3.54
N ASN A 336 18.31 7.15 -2.56
CA ASN A 336 18.60 7.96 -1.40
C ASN A 336 19.34 9.24 -1.77
N ASN A 337 20.44 9.14 -2.51
CA ASN A 337 21.24 10.32 -2.89
C ASN A 337 20.40 11.27 -3.74
N SER A 338 19.67 10.75 -4.71
CA SER A 338 18.73 11.54 -5.50
C SER A 338 17.63 12.18 -4.66
N SER A 339 17.11 11.48 -3.65
CA SER A 339 16.13 12.02 -2.71
C SER A 339 16.70 13.19 -1.92
N VAL A 340 17.92 13.05 -1.39
CA VAL A 340 18.64 14.13 -0.68
C VAL A 340 18.85 15.34 -1.59
N ASP A 341 19.28 15.15 -2.85
CA ASP A 341 19.44 16.22 -3.84
C ASP A 341 18.14 16.99 -4.09
N HIS A 342 17.00 16.33 -3.94
CA HIS A 342 15.67 16.92 -4.14
C HIS A 342 15.02 17.41 -2.84
N GLY A 343 15.76 17.40 -1.72
CA GLY A 343 15.34 17.99 -0.44
C GLY A 343 14.53 17.06 0.47
N ILE A 344 14.48 15.77 0.16
CA ILE A 344 13.93 14.73 1.05
C ILE A 344 14.87 14.60 2.26
N VAL A 345 14.31 14.61 3.45
CA VAL A 345 15.05 14.46 4.73
C VAL A 345 14.79 13.12 5.41
N ASN A 346 13.64 12.50 5.10
CA ASN A 346 13.31 11.16 5.62
C ASN A 346 12.57 10.34 4.56
N ALA A 347 12.66 9.04 4.67
CA ALA A 347 11.91 8.11 3.83
C ALA A 347 11.27 7.00 4.68
N GLU A 348 10.07 6.59 4.29
CA GLU A 348 9.45 5.37 4.77
C GLU A 348 9.80 4.21 3.85
N LEU A 349 10.32 3.13 4.43
CA LEU A 349 10.64 1.88 3.74
C LEU A 349 9.57 0.86 4.12
N SER A 350 8.62 0.64 3.24
CA SER A 350 7.43 -0.16 3.55
C SER A 350 6.76 -0.75 2.30
N TRP A 351 6.11 -1.92 2.37
CA TRP A 351 5.99 -2.78 3.56
C TRP A 351 7.12 -3.80 3.60
N ILE A 352 7.55 -4.13 4.80
CA ILE A 352 8.48 -5.22 5.01
C ILE A 352 7.76 -6.28 5.84
N LEU A 353 7.58 -7.47 5.30
CA LEU A 353 6.98 -8.61 6.02
C LEU A 353 7.81 -8.96 7.25
N GLU A 354 7.17 -9.30 8.37
CA GLU A 354 7.86 -9.73 9.60
C GLU A 354 8.74 -10.98 9.40
N SER A 355 8.43 -11.79 8.39
CA SER A 355 9.21 -12.96 7.99
C SER A 355 10.48 -12.62 7.22
N ASN A 356 10.57 -11.42 6.61
CA ASN A 356 11.73 -10.99 5.82
C ASN A 356 12.84 -10.43 6.72
N LYS A 357 13.34 -11.27 7.64
CA LYS A 357 14.41 -10.90 8.58
C LYS A 357 15.67 -10.33 7.91
N PRO A 358 16.15 -10.89 6.76
CA PRO A 358 17.32 -10.32 6.10
C PRO A 358 17.13 -8.87 5.66
N MET A 359 15.95 -8.52 5.13
CA MET A 359 15.65 -7.14 4.73
C MET A 359 15.57 -6.22 5.95
N ILE A 360 14.87 -6.64 7.01
CA ILE A 360 14.77 -5.86 8.25
C ILE A 360 16.16 -5.56 8.79
N ALA A 361 17.01 -6.58 8.96
CA ALA A 361 18.39 -6.41 9.47
C ALA A 361 19.24 -5.49 8.56
N MET A 362 19.08 -5.59 7.24
CA MET A 362 19.78 -4.73 6.29
C MET A 362 19.34 -3.26 6.45
N LEU A 363 18.06 -3.00 6.65
CA LEU A 363 17.52 -1.64 6.80
C LEU A 363 17.89 -1.03 8.15
N GLU A 364 17.86 -1.83 9.22
CA GLU A 364 18.32 -1.40 10.56
C GLU A 364 19.81 -1.05 10.55
N ASP A 365 20.64 -1.83 9.84
CA ASP A 365 22.08 -1.61 9.73
C ASP A 365 22.43 -0.29 8.99
N ILE A 366 21.55 0.21 8.11
CA ILE A 366 21.71 1.54 7.50
C ILE A 366 21.07 2.68 8.32
N GLY A 367 20.49 2.36 9.48
CA GLY A 367 19.94 3.32 10.43
C GLY A 367 18.43 3.56 10.31
N ALA A 368 17.69 2.68 9.62
CA ALA A 368 16.24 2.71 9.66
C ALA A 368 15.72 2.13 10.99
N VAL A 369 14.58 2.63 11.46
CA VAL A 369 13.93 2.16 12.69
C VAL A 369 12.49 1.78 12.40
N ILE A 370 11.98 0.73 13.02
CA ILE A 370 10.57 0.37 12.90
C ILE A 370 9.73 1.50 13.50
N ASP A 371 8.86 2.08 12.68
CA ASP A 371 8.00 3.22 13.02
C ASP A 371 6.54 2.81 13.16
N LYS A 372 6.06 1.97 12.24
CA LYS A 372 4.67 1.50 12.24
C LYS A 372 4.62 0.00 12.05
N ARG A 373 3.57 -0.60 12.63
CA ARG A 373 3.22 -2.00 12.41
C ARG A 373 1.80 -2.08 11.87
N TYR A 374 1.66 -2.84 10.81
CA TYR A 374 0.38 -3.18 10.19
C TYR A 374 0.13 -4.67 10.31
N ARG A 375 -1.10 -5.07 10.56
CA ARG A 375 -1.47 -6.47 10.75
C ARG A 375 -2.55 -6.90 9.78
N ILE A 376 -2.35 -8.05 9.16
CA ILE A 376 -3.42 -8.78 8.49
C ILE A 376 -4.02 -9.76 9.49
N TYR A 377 -5.33 -9.75 9.57
CA TYR A 377 -6.14 -10.65 10.37
C TYR A 377 -6.83 -11.68 9.49
N GLU A 378 -7.10 -12.84 10.05
CA GLU A 378 -7.88 -13.89 9.41
C GLU A 378 -8.84 -14.53 10.40
N LYS A 379 -9.95 -15.07 9.88
CA LYS A 379 -10.95 -15.79 10.66
C LYS A 379 -11.62 -16.84 9.80
N PRO A 380 -11.75 -18.11 10.29
CA PRO A 380 -12.58 -19.12 9.64
C PRO A 380 -14.03 -18.65 9.56
N LEU A 381 -14.65 -18.84 8.40
CA LEU A 381 -16.08 -18.68 8.19
C LEU A 381 -16.75 -20.04 8.40
N VAL A 382 -16.97 -20.42 9.65
CA VAL A 382 -17.65 -21.69 9.97
C VAL A 382 -19.03 -21.69 9.31
N ALA A 383 -19.41 -22.82 8.72
CA ALA A 383 -20.78 -23.00 8.22
C ALA A 383 -21.76 -22.82 9.38
N ALA A 384 -22.79 -21.98 9.14
CA ALA A 384 -23.85 -21.75 10.12
C ALA A 384 -24.74 -23.00 10.23
#